data_d87919709c04d9a89255a62f32e75c79
#
_entry.id   d87919709c04d9a89255a62f32e75c79
#
_cell.length_a   1.000
_cell.length_b   1.000
_cell.length_c   1.000
_cell.angle_alpha   90.00
_cell.angle_beta   90.00
_cell.angle_gamma   90.00
#
_symmetry.space_group_name_H-M   'P 1'
#
loop_
_entity.id
_entity.type
_entity.pdbx_description
1 polymer ?
#
loop_
_entity_poly.entity_id
_entity_poly.type
_entity_poly.pdbx_seq_one_letter_code
_entity_poly.pdbx_strand_id
1 'polypeptide(L)'
;MRAKLAPWVALVTAVLVFGVAFWVLGEGLLALIISVLAFGGIAFGVYWMMDSRSTAQVTSGQFSEATENEVDRVRQVLGNIEQLSRQVQDVTARQALVTGCQDVLALLELVRSRQPHNLFLSANSLVASTESIEEALRGYLAIQNNPRLTPQDREEPLGQGAKAFRDFAEDVRTHLRLVDVGDIAQYMDQLKRRAASDPDLPTP
;
A
#
# COMPACT_ATOMS: atom_id res chain seq x y z
N MET A 1 14.67 29.73 -9.25
CA MET A 1 15.85 29.89 -8.36
C MET A 1 15.52 30.14 -6.87
N ARG A 2 14.27 30.25 -6.45
CA ARG A 2 13.87 30.53 -5.05
C ARG A 2 13.77 29.30 -4.12
N ALA A 3 13.71 28.08 -4.65
CA ALA A 3 13.51 26.86 -3.85
C ALA A 3 14.77 26.36 -3.07
N LYS A 4 15.97 26.82 -3.43
CA LYS A 4 17.23 26.38 -2.77
C LYS A 4 17.61 27.21 -1.53
N LEU A 5 16.93 28.32 -1.23
CA LEU A 5 17.23 29.18 -0.09
C LEU A 5 16.50 28.78 1.21
N ALA A 6 15.37 28.06 1.10
CA ALA A 6 14.56 27.68 2.26
C ALA A 6 15.31 26.83 3.31
N PRO A 7 16.09 25.79 2.95
CA PRO A 7 16.81 24.99 3.95
C PRO A 7 17.92 25.76 4.64
N TRP A 8 18.58 26.69 3.95
CA TRP A 8 19.64 27.53 4.54
C TRP A 8 19.09 28.55 5.54
N VAL A 9 17.93 29.14 5.26
CA VAL A 9 17.27 30.08 6.19
C VAL A 9 16.84 29.35 7.47
N ALA A 10 16.26 28.15 7.34
CA ALA A 10 15.88 27.36 8.51
C ALA A 10 17.10 26.95 9.37
N LEU A 11 18.20 26.57 8.74
CA LEU A 11 19.44 26.19 9.44
C LEU A 11 20.06 27.38 10.16
N VAL A 12 20.13 28.56 9.54
CA VAL A 12 20.67 29.78 10.16
C VAL A 12 19.80 30.22 11.35
N THR A 13 18.47 30.16 11.21
CA THR A 13 17.54 30.52 12.29
C THR A 13 17.68 29.55 13.48
N ALA A 14 17.81 28.25 13.22
CA ALA A 14 17.99 27.24 14.26
C ALA A 14 19.30 27.43 15.03
N VAL A 15 20.39 27.76 14.35
CA VAL A 15 21.72 28.02 14.99
C VAL A 15 21.66 29.30 15.84
N LEU A 16 20.97 30.35 15.39
CA LEU A 16 20.81 31.58 16.16
C LEU A 16 19.99 31.36 17.43
N VAL A 17 18.86 30.64 17.33
CA VAL A 17 18.01 30.32 18.48
C VAL A 17 18.77 29.46 19.50
N PHE A 18 19.54 28.47 19.02
CA PHE A 18 20.37 27.62 19.86
C PHE A 18 21.45 28.46 20.60
N GLY A 19 22.16 29.36 19.90
CA GLY A 19 23.18 30.21 20.48
C GLY A 19 22.63 31.14 21.56
N VAL A 20 21.49 31.76 21.34
CA VAL A 20 20.82 32.63 22.32
C VAL A 20 20.32 31.84 23.53
N ALA A 21 19.71 30.67 23.34
CA ALA A 21 19.24 29.82 24.43
C ALA A 21 20.40 29.32 25.30
N PHE A 22 21.53 28.93 24.69
CA PHE A 22 22.73 28.50 25.39
C PHE A 22 23.37 29.65 26.24
N TRP A 23 23.39 30.86 25.70
CA TRP A 23 23.92 32.02 26.39
C TRP A 23 23.05 32.49 27.57
N VAL A 24 21.70 32.39 27.44
CA VAL A 24 20.76 32.84 28.49
C VAL A 24 20.60 31.84 29.62
N LEU A 25 20.71 30.52 29.36
CA LEU A 25 20.46 29.46 30.34
C LEU A 25 21.69 29.02 31.12
N GLY A 26 22.91 29.51 30.77
CA GLY A 26 24.16 29.18 31.43
C GLY A 26 24.66 27.74 31.20
N GLU A 27 25.88 27.43 31.69
CA GLU A 27 26.61 26.19 31.43
C GLU A 27 26.07 24.97 32.22
N GLY A 28 24.77 24.73 32.25
CA GLY A 28 24.18 23.62 33.01
C GLY A 28 23.72 22.48 32.11
N LEU A 29 23.81 21.25 32.60
CA LEU A 29 23.33 20.03 31.90
C LEU A 29 21.84 20.12 31.54
N LEU A 30 21.05 20.81 32.34
CA LEU A 30 19.64 21.12 32.09
C LEU A 30 19.45 22.02 30.85
N ALA A 31 20.34 23.02 30.65
CA ALA A 31 20.30 23.90 29.48
C ALA A 31 20.47 23.09 28.17
N LEU A 32 21.39 22.11 28.22
CA LEU A 32 21.64 21.24 27.07
C LEU A 32 20.43 20.36 26.73
N ILE A 33 19.79 19.78 27.74
CA ILE A 33 18.56 18.95 27.53
C ILE A 33 17.43 19.78 26.94
N ILE A 34 17.16 20.98 27.49
CA ILE A 34 16.10 21.87 27.02
C ILE A 34 16.41 22.34 25.58
N SER A 35 17.66 22.64 25.26
CA SER A 35 18.08 23.05 23.92
C SER A 35 17.91 21.93 22.89
N VAL A 36 18.22 20.69 23.24
CA VAL A 36 18.01 19.52 22.36
C VAL A 36 16.53 19.26 22.13
N LEU A 37 15.69 19.37 23.17
CA LEU A 37 14.24 19.20 23.03
C LEU A 37 13.61 20.34 22.21
N ALA A 38 14.02 21.57 22.41
CA ALA A 38 13.56 22.71 21.62
C ALA A 38 13.99 22.61 20.14
N PHE A 39 15.23 22.21 19.89
CA PHE A 39 15.75 21.98 18.53
C PHE A 39 15.01 20.82 17.84
N GLY A 40 14.82 19.70 18.53
CA GLY A 40 14.05 18.55 18.03
C GLY A 40 12.60 18.89 17.72
N GLY A 41 11.93 19.65 18.60
CA GLY A 41 10.56 20.11 18.41
C GLY A 41 10.40 21.06 17.21
N ILE A 42 11.32 22.01 17.04
CA ILE A 42 11.29 22.95 15.91
C ILE A 42 11.62 22.21 14.61
N ALA A 43 12.63 21.35 14.58
CA ALA A 43 12.99 20.56 13.41
C ALA A 43 11.85 19.64 12.99
N PHE A 44 11.21 18.96 13.94
CA PHE A 44 10.05 18.11 13.70
C PHE A 44 8.83 18.92 13.21
N GLY A 45 8.55 20.07 13.82
CA GLY A 45 7.46 20.95 13.39
C GLY A 45 7.66 21.51 11.98
N VAL A 46 8.90 21.93 11.63
CA VAL A 46 9.22 22.40 10.27
C VAL A 46 9.16 21.23 9.26
N TYR A 47 9.68 20.08 9.63
CA TYR A 47 9.59 18.87 8.80
C TYR A 47 8.12 18.49 8.55
N TRP A 48 7.30 18.42 9.59
CA TRP A 48 5.86 18.12 9.50
C TRP A 48 5.09 19.18 8.70
N MET A 49 5.43 20.47 8.85
CA MET A 49 4.80 21.56 8.09
C MET A 49 5.23 21.60 6.62
N MET A 50 6.46 21.18 6.30
CA MET A 50 6.93 21.02 4.92
C MET A 50 6.35 19.78 4.28
N ASP A 51 6.23 18.67 4.99
CA ASP A 51 5.60 17.45 4.53
C ASP A 51 4.09 17.67 4.28
N SER A 52 3.40 18.34 5.19
CA SER A 52 1.99 18.72 5.02
C SER A 52 1.76 19.70 3.84
N ARG A 53 2.75 20.50 3.46
CA ARG A 53 2.66 21.40 2.30
C ARG A 53 3.05 20.75 0.98
N SER A 54 3.94 19.75 1.02
CA SER A 54 4.26 18.97 -0.18
C SER A 54 3.10 18.04 -0.59
N THR A 55 2.32 17.54 0.37
CA THR A 55 1.06 16.82 0.09
C THR A 55 -0.05 17.72 -0.45
N ALA A 56 -0.05 19.03 -0.15
CA ALA A 56 -1.06 19.98 -0.63
C ALA A 56 -0.77 20.54 -2.04
N GLN A 57 0.41 20.30 -2.62
CA GLN A 57 0.80 20.74 -3.96
C GLN A 57 1.19 19.63 -4.92
N VAL A 58 0.81 18.39 -4.66
CA VAL A 58 0.66 17.41 -5.75
C VAL A 58 -0.49 17.93 -6.60
N THR A 59 -0.15 18.59 -7.70
CA THR A 59 -1.14 19.06 -8.68
C THR A 59 -2.09 17.89 -8.96
N SER A 60 -3.39 18.16 -9.01
CA SER A 60 -4.46 17.17 -9.26
C SER A 60 -4.14 16.25 -10.46
N GLY A 61 -3.32 16.69 -11.41
CA GLY A 61 -2.81 15.92 -12.53
C GLY A 61 -1.82 14.81 -12.13
N GLN A 62 -0.86 15.08 -11.26
CA GLN A 62 0.13 14.06 -10.84
C GLN A 62 -0.50 12.97 -9.98
N PHE A 63 -1.48 13.33 -9.14
CA PHE A 63 -2.23 12.35 -8.35
C PHE A 63 -3.10 11.46 -9.26
N SER A 64 -3.72 12.04 -10.29
CA SER A 64 -4.49 11.29 -11.28
C SER A 64 -3.61 10.31 -12.06
N GLU A 65 -2.41 10.76 -12.50
CA GLU A 65 -1.46 9.91 -13.23
C GLU A 65 -0.93 8.77 -12.35
N ALA A 66 -0.56 9.04 -11.08
CA ALA A 66 -0.14 8.01 -10.14
C ALA A 66 -1.27 6.98 -9.89
N THR A 67 -2.51 7.44 -9.78
CA THR A 67 -3.67 6.56 -9.58
C THR A 67 -3.91 5.65 -10.79
N GLU A 68 -3.85 6.20 -12.00
CA GLU A 68 -4.01 5.39 -13.23
C GLU A 68 -2.87 4.38 -13.38
N ASN A 69 -1.63 4.74 -13.04
CA ASN A 69 -0.50 3.83 -13.05
C ASN A 69 -0.72 2.63 -12.12
N GLU A 70 -1.24 2.84 -10.90
CA GLU A 70 -1.55 1.73 -9.98
C GLU A 70 -2.72 0.88 -10.50
N VAL A 71 -3.75 1.48 -11.06
CA VAL A 71 -4.86 0.75 -11.69
C VAL A 71 -4.37 -0.11 -12.86
N ASP A 72 -3.49 0.43 -13.71
CA ASP A 72 -2.92 -0.31 -14.83
C ASP A 72 -2.00 -1.44 -14.37
N ARG A 73 -1.27 -1.24 -13.26
CA ARG A 73 -0.48 -2.29 -12.63
C ARG A 73 -1.36 -3.45 -12.14
N VAL A 74 -2.48 -3.17 -11.47
CA VAL A 74 -3.45 -4.21 -11.09
C VAL A 74 -3.92 -4.96 -12.34
N ARG A 75 -4.33 -4.26 -13.41
CA ARG A 75 -4.80 -4.90 -14.64
C ARG A 75 -3.74 -5.79 -15.28
N GLN A 76 -2.48 -5.36 -15.27
CA GLN A 76 -1.37 -6.16 -15.78
C GLN A 76 -1.19 -7.44 -14.97
N VAL A 77 -1.17 -7.36 -13.65
CA VAL A 77 -1.04 -8.53 -12.77
C VAL A 77 -2.22 -9.50 -12.97
N LEU A 78 -3.45 -8.97 -13.05
CA LEU A 78 -4.63 -9.80 -13.33
C LEU A 78 -4.54 -10.53 -14.68
N GLY A 79 -4.03 -9.87 -15.72
CA GLY A 79 -3.76 -10.50 -17.01
C GLY A 79 -2.77 -11.67 -16.92
N ASN A 80 -1.72 -11.50 -16.11
CA ASN A 80 -0.76 -12.58 -15.83
C ASN A 80 -1.43 -13.75 -15.10
N ILE A 81 -2.24 -13.46 -14.06
CA ILE A 81 -2.97 -14.49 -13.29
C ILE A 81 -3.91 -15.26 -14.23
N GLU A 82 -4.67 -14.57 -15.07
CA GLU A 82 -5.56 -15.23 -16.04
C GLU A 82 -4.81 -16.14 -17.00
N GLN A 83 -3.66 -15.69 -17.52
CA GLN A 83 -2.82 -16.50 -18.41
C GLN A 83 -2.28 -17.75 -17.69
N LEU A 84 -1.76 -17.59 -16.48
CA LEU A 84 -1.22 -18.70 -15.69
C LEU A 84 -2.33 -19.65 -15.21
N SER A 85 -3.52 -19.15 -14.87
CA SER A 85 -4.65 -19.95 -14.40
C SER A 85 -5.10 -21.02 -15.40
N ARG A 86 -4.89 -20.78 -16.71
CA ARG A 86 -5.21 -21.76 -17.77
C ARG A 86 -4.40 -23.05 -17.64
N GLN A 87 -3.24 -22.99 -16.96
CA GLN A 87 -2.36 -24.13 -16.73
C GLN A 87 -2.73 -24.91 -15.47
N VAL A 88 -3.61 -24.37 -14.61
CA VAL A 88 -4.07 -25.03 -13.38
C VAL A 88 -4.98 -26.20 -13.74
N GLN A 89 -4.63 -27.40 -13.29
CA GLN A 89 -5.39 -28.62 -13.55
C GLN A 89 -6.65 -28.71 -12.71
N ASP A 90 -6.60 -28.26 -11.45
CA ASP A 90 -7.78 -28.20 -10.58
C ASP A 90 -8.79 -27.16 -11.10
N VAL A 91 -9.92 -27.66 -11.53
CA VAL A 91 -11.01 -26.84 -12.11
C VAL A 91 -11.55 -25.85 -11.08
N THR A 92 -11.67 -26.24 -9.82
CA THR A 92 -12.21 -25.41 -8.73
C THR A 92 -11.23 -24.27 -8.40
N ALA A 93 -9.95 -24.57 -8.28
CA ALA A 93 -8.90 -23.57 -8.05
C ALA A 93 -8.81 -22.58 -9.22
N ARG A 94 -8.85 -23.08 -10.46
CA ARG A 94 -8.89 -22.24 -11.67
C ARG A 94 -10.09 -21.32 -11.72
N GLN A 95 -11.28 -21.86 -11.41
CA GLN A 95 -12.51 -21.05 -11.39
C GLN A 95 -12.47 -19.98 -10.32
N ALA A 96 -11.93 -20.27 -9.14
CA ALA A 96 -11.73 -19.27 -8.07
C ALA A 96 -10.85 -18.12 -8.52
N LEU A 97 -9.70 -18.40 -9.18
CA LEU A 97 -8.81 -17.37 -9.72
C LEU A 97 -9.51 -16.49 -10.76
N VAL A 98 -10.20 -17.09 -11.72
CA VAL A 98 -10.92 -16.32 -12.78
C VAL A 98 -12.01 -15.44 -12.16
N THR A 99 -12.80 -15.98 -11.23
CA THR A 99 -13.86 -15.22 -10.56
C THR A 99 -13.24 -14.10 -9.71
N GLY A 100 -12.17 -14.38 -8.95
CA GLY A 100 -11.46 -13.37 -8.16
C GLY A 100 -10.93 -12.22 -9.01
N CYS A 101 -10.33 -12.51 -10.17
CA CYS A 101 -9.87 -11.48 -11.12
C CYS A 101 -11.01 -10.61 -11.64
N GLN A 102 -12.15 -11.21 -11.97
CA GLN A 102 -13.35 -10.47 -12.42
C GLN A 102 -13.91 -9.57 -11.30
N ASP A 103 -13.98 -10.10 -10.09
CA ASP A 103 -14.47 -9.37 -8.92
C ASP A 103 -13.52 -8.19 -8.55
N VAL A 104 -12.18 -8.33 -8.73
CA VAL A 104 -11.21 -7.23 -8.57
C VAL A 104 -11.48 -6.10 -9.58
N LEU A 105 -11.67 -6.44 -10.86
CA LEU A 105 -11.97 -5.43 -11.87
C LEU A 105 -13.30 -4.71 -11.58
N ALA A 106 -14.32 -5.45 -11.17
CA ALA A 106 -15.61 -4.88 -10.77
C ALA A 106 -15.46 -3.95 -9.55
N LEU A 107 -14.65 -4.33 -8.56
CA LEU A 107 -14.37 -3.51 -7.38
C LEU A 107 -13.67 -2.21 -7.77
N LEU A 108 -12.65 -2.24 -8.64
CA LEU A 108 -11.97 -1.04 -9.12
C LEU A 108 -12.92 -0.07 -9.82
N GLU A 109 -13.78 -0.58 -10.71
CA GLU A 109 -14.76 0.26 -11.41
C GLU A 109 -15.82 0.83 -10.46
N LEU A 110 -16.24 0.05 -9.48
CA LEU A 110 -17.18 0.51 -8.46
C LEU A 110 -16.57 1.62 -7.58
N VAL A 111 -15.32 1.45 -7.13
CA VAL A 111 -14.61 2.48 -6.36
C VAL A 111 -14.36 3.72 -7.23
N ARG A 112 -13.96 3.55 -8.50
CA ARG A 112 -13.77 4.66 -9.44
C ARG A 112 -15.04 5.48 -9.60
N SER A 113 -16.19 4.83 -9.72
CA SER A 113 -17.49 5.52 -9.94
C SER A 113 -18.04 6.17 -8.69
N ARG A 114 -17.92 5.52 -7.54
CA ARG A 114 -18.54 5.99 -6.28
C ARG A 114 -17.60 6.81 -5.40
N GLN A 115 -16.28 6.56 -5.49
CA GLN A 115 -15.28 7.10 -4.58
C GLN A 115 -13.93 7.36 -5.24
N PRO A 116 -13.87 8.25 -6.25
CA PRO A 116 -12.64 8.48 -7.01
C PRO A 116 -11.45 8.93 -6.14
N HIS A 117 -11.70 9.59 -5.01
CA HIS A 117 -10.67 10.01 -4.06
C HIS A 117 -10.01 8.84 -3.29
N ASN A 118 -10.67 7.68 -3.21
CA ASN A 118 -10.15 6.47 -2.57
C ASN A 118 -9.53 5.49 -3.55
N LEU A 119 -9.61 5.77 -4.86
CA LEU A 119 -9.18 4.86 -5.91
C LEU A 119 -7.69 4.49 -5.80
N PHE A 120 -6.83 5.46 -5.47
CA PHE A 120 -5.40 5.21 -5.29
C PHE A 120 -5.12 4.21 -4.16
N LEU A 121 -5.71 4.43 -2.97
CA LEU A 121 -5.53 3.53 -1.82
C LEU A 121 -6.07 2.12 -2.11
N SER A 122 -7.23 2.05 -2.77
CA SER A 122 -7.84 0.77 -3.16
C SER A 122 -6.97 0.05 -4.19
N ALA A 123 -6.50 0.74 -5.22
CA ALA A 123 -5.64 0.17 -6.26
C ALA A 123 -4.32 -0.34 -5.66
N ASN A 124 -3.65 0.46 -4.82
CA ASN A 124 -2.40 0.07 -4.17
C ASN A 124 -2.56 -1.17 -3.27
N SER A 125 -3.65 -1.26 -2.48
CA SER A 125 -3.95 -2.45 -1.69
C SER A 125 -4.24 -3.68 -2.57
N LEU A 126 -4.92 -3.49 -3.71
CA LEU A 126 -5.20 -4.57 -4.65
C LEU A 126 -3.95 -5.03 -5.40
N VAL A 127 -2.99 -4.13 -5.71
CA VAL A 127 -1.68 -4.51 -6.27
C VAL A 127 -1.00 -5.51 -5.35
N ALA A 128 -0.82 -5.19 -4.07
CA ALA A 128 -0.14 -6.07 -3.12
C ALA A 128 -0.81 -7.45 -3.02
N SER A 129 -2.16 -7.47 -2.92
CA SER A 129 -2.88 -8.73 -2.81
C SER A 129 -2.85 -9.57 -4.10
N THR A 130 -2.96 -8.94 -5.27
CA THR A 130 -2.91 -9.65 -6.57
C THR A 130 -1.50 -10.13 -6.90
N GLU A 131 -0.44 -9.37 -6.58
CA GLU A 131 0.96 -9.83 -6.72
C GLU A 131 1.25 -11.04 -5.83
N SER A 132 0.75 -11.05 -4.58
CA SER A 132 0.87 -12.21 -3.69
C SER A 132 0.18 -13.46 -4.27
N ILE A 133 -0.99 -13.30 -4.88
CA ILE A 133 -1.70 -14.41 -5.55
C ILE A 133 -0.97 -14.86 -6.81
N GLU A 134 -0.39 -13.95 -7.60
CA GLU A 134 0.41 -14.31 -8.77
C GLU A 134 1.62 -15.16 -8.35
N GLU A 135 2.33 -14.76 -7.28
CA GLU A 135 3.46 -15.51 -6.74
C GLU A 135 3.03 -16.91 -6.22
N ALA A 136 1.94 -16.96 -5.45
CA ALA A 136 1.38 -18.22 -4.99
C ALA A 136 0.99 -19.15 -6.15
N LEU A 137 0.43 -18.59 -7.24
CA LEU A 137 0.08 -19.33 -8.44
C LEU A 137 1.31 -19.88 -9.18
N ARG A 138 2.39 -19.09 -9.28
CA ARG A 138 3.66 -19.56 -9.83
C ARG A 138 4.23 -20.72 -9.01
N GLY A 139 4.20 -20.63 -7.68
CA GLY A 139 4.59 -21.70 -6.77
C GLY A 139 3.71 -22.95 -6.93
N TYR A 140 2.40 -22.77 -7.02
CA TYR A 140 1.44 -23.85 -7.26
C TYR A 140 1.75 -24.61 -8.57
N LEU A 141 1.96 -23.90 -9.67
CA LEU A 141 2.29 -24.48 -10.97
C LEU A 141 3.65 -25.18 -10.95
N ALA A 142 4.63 -24.65 -10.23
CA ALA A 142 5.93 -25.28 -10.06
C ALA A 142 5.80 -26.63 -9.35
N ILE A 143 4.96 -26.74 -8.32
CA ILE A 143 4.69 -27.99 -7.59
C ILE A 143 3.90 -28.95 -8.47
N GLN A 144 2.83 -28.47 -9.13
CA GLN A 144 1.98 -29.27 -10.02
C GLN A 144 2.79 -29.95 -11.12
N ASN A 145 3.74 -29.23 -11.72
CA ASN A 145 4.53 -29.68 -12.87
C ASN A 145 5.87 -30.33 -12.48
N ASN A 146 6.19 -30.46 -11.18
CA ASN A 146 7.46 -31.03 -10.76
C ASN A 146 7.47 -32.57 -10.90
N PRO A 147 8.26 -33.16 -11.81
CA PRO A 147 8.28 -34.59 -12.03
C PRO A 147 8.95 -35.38 -10.88
N ARG A 148 9.67 -34.67 -9.99
CA ARG A 148 10.40 -35.32 -8.88
C ARG A 148 9.54 -35.57 -7.65
N LEU A 149 8.39 -34.88 -7.54
CA LEU A 149 7.47 -35.04 -6.41
C LEU A 149 6.52 -36.21 -6.67
N THR A 150 6.30 -37.02 -5.65
CA THR A 150 5.26 -38.06 -5.70
C THR A 150 3.86 -37.40 -5.64
N PRO A 151 2.80 -38.09 -6.08
CA PRO A 151 1.43 -37.57 -5.95
C PRO A 151 1.06 -37.19 -4.51
N GLN A 152 1.51 -37.97 -3.53
CA GLN A 152 1.27 -37.70 -2.11
C GLN A 152 1.97 -36.45 -1.60
N ASP A 153 3.24 -36.23 -2.03
CA ASP A 153 4.00 -35.02 -1.65
C ASP A 153 3.43 -33.72 -2.25
N ARG A 154 2.64 -33.86 -3.32
CA ARG A 154 1.98 -32.70 -3.97
C ARG A 154 0.63 -32.35 -3.37
N GLU A 155 -0.07 -33.31 -2.79
CA GLU A 155 -1.48 -33.17 -2.39
C GLU A 155 -1.67 -32.03 -1.37
N GLU A 156 -0.86 -32.01 -0.31
CA GLU A 156 -0.96 -30.98 0.73
C GLU A 156 -0.63 -29.58 0.23
N PRO A 157 0.52 -29.31 -0.45
CA PRO A 157 0.84 -27.98 -0.95
C PRO A 157 -0.14 -27.50 -2.02
N LEU A 158 -0.62 -28.38 -2.91
CA LEU A 158 -1.63 -28.02 -3.89
C LEU A 158 -2.97 -27.71 -3.22
N GLY A 159 -3.34 -28.47 -2.18
CA GLY A 159 -4.54 -28.19 -1.38
C GLY A 159 -4.48 -26.83 -0.68
N GLN A 160 -3.32 -26.47 -0.12
CA GLN A 160 -3.10 -25.16 0.50
C GLN A 160 -3.18 -24.02 -0.53
N GLY A 161 -2.54 -24.18 -1.70
CA GLY A 161 -2.62 -23.20 -2.79
C GLY A 161 -4.04 -23.03 -3.31
N ALA A 162 -4.77 -24.13 -3.56
CA ALA A 162 -6.16 -24.09 -3.99
C ALA A 162 -7.08 -23.40 -2.95
N LYS A 163 -6.79 -23.57 -1.66
CA LYS A 163 -7.48 -22.86 -0.59
C LYS A 163 -7.19 -21.36 -0.66
N ALA A 164 -5.92 -20.96 -0.78
CA ALA A 164 -5.55 -19.55 -0.88
C ALA A 164 -6.26 -18.83 -2.05
N PHE A 165 -6.43 -19.50 -3.20
CA PHE A 165 -7.15 -18.93 -4.34
C PHE A 165 -8.65 -18.75 -4.07
N ARG A 166 -9.28 -19.67 -3.32
CA ARG A 166 -10.68 -19.53 -2.90
C ARG A 166 -10.85 -18.42 -1.88
N ASP A 167 -9.95 -18.37 -0.89
CA ASP A 167 -9.98 -17.34 0.14
C ASP A 167 -9.81 -15.94 -0.47
N PHE A 168 -8.93 -15.79 -1.47
CA PHE A 168 -8.78 -14.56 -2.24
C PHE A 168 -10.08 -14.16 -2.96
N ALA A 169 -10.70 -15.08 -3.69
CA ALA A 169 -11.94 -14.79 -4.41
C ALA A 169 -13.08 -14.40 -3.46
N GLU A 170 -13.18 -15.06 -2.30
CA GLU A 170 -14.20 -14.74 -1.30
C GLU A 170 -13.95 -13.38 -0.64
N ASP A 171 -12.69 -13.07 -0.33
CA ASP A 171 -12.28 -11.80 0.25
C ASP A 171 -12.61 -10.62 -0.69
N VAL A 172 -12.23 -10.72 -1.97
CA VAL A 172 -12.56 -9.69 -2.98
C VAL A 172 -14.07 -9.53 -3.15
N ARG A 173 -14.79 -10.63 -3.19
CA ARG A 173 -16.28 -10.60 -3.29
C ARG A 173 -16.91 -9.93 -2.07
N THR A 174 -16.36 -10.16 -0.88
CA THR A 174 -16.83 -9.51 0.34
C THR A 174 -16.58 -8.00 0.28
N HIS A 175 -15.40 -7.56 -0.18
CA HIS A 175 -15.10 -6.15 -0.38
C HIS A 175 -16.00 -5.49 -1.43
N LEU A 176 -16.27 -6.19 -2.54
CA LEU A 176 -17.18 -5.71 -3.58
C LEU A 176 -18.58 -5.46 -3.01
N ARG A 177 -19.09 -6.39 -2.19
CA ARG A 177 -20.40 -6.23 -1.52
C ARG A 177 -20.43 -5.06 -0.55
N LEU A 178 -19.39 -4.88 0.25
CA LEU A 178 -19.28 -3.76 1.20
C LEU A 178 -19.33 -2.40 0.50
N VAL A 179 -18.62 -2.27 -0.60
CA VAL A 179 -18.63 -1.03 -1.41
C VAL A 179 -19.97 -0.84 -2.11
N ASP A 180 -20.60 -1.93 -2.58
CA ASP A 180 -21.91 -1.87 -3.27
C ASP A 180 -23.06 -1.49 -2.33
N VAL A 181 -23.09 -2.04 -1.13
CA VAL A 181 -24.12 -1.74 -0.11
C VAL A 181 -23.93 -0.34 0.50
N GLY A 182 -22.81 0.33 0.22
CA GLY A 182 -22.52 1.68 0.72
C GLY A 182 -21.95 1.70 2.13
N ASP A 183 -21.52 0.56 2.68
CA ASP A 183 -20.81 0.47 3.95
C ASP A 183 -19.32 0.82 3.80
N ILE A 184 -19.13 2.00 3.27
CA ILE A 184 -17.85 2.60 2.91
C ILE A 184 -16.95 2.77 4.12
N ALA A 185 -17.55 3.08 5.27
CA ALA A 185 -16.82 3.26 6.52
C ALA A 185 -16.12 1.95 6.94
N GLN A 186 -16.81 0.83 6.83
CA GLN A 186 -16.26 -0.48 7.15
C GLN A 186 -15.15 -0.90 6.16
N TYR A 187 -15.34 -0.63 4.87
CA TYR A 187 -14.31 -0.88 3.85
C TYR A 187 -13.04 -0.07 4.09
N MET A 188 -13.18 1.23 4.38
CA MET A 188 -12.04 2.11 4.66
C MET A 188 -11.33 1.74 5.96
N ASP A 189 -12.04 1.28 6.98
CA ASP A 189 -11.45 0.79 8.22
C ASP A 189 -10.63 -0.49 7.99
N GLN A 190 -11.09 -1.40 7.14
CA GLN A 190 -10.34 -2.59 6.74
C GLN A 190 -9.07 -2.26 5.95
N LEU A 191 -9.14 -1.30 5.01
CA LEU A 191 -7.96 -0.84 4.26
C LEU A 191 -6.91 -0.22 5.20
N LYS A 192 -7.33 0.63 6.14
CA LYS A 192 -6.44 1.23 7.14
C LYS A 192 -5.78 0.19 8.04
N ARG A 193 -6.51 -0.84 8.46
CA ARG A 193 -5.95 -1.94 9.26
C ARG A 193 -4.91 -2.74 8.47
N ARG A 194 -5.13 -3.01 7.20
CA ARG A 194 -4.16 -3.69 6.32
C ARG A 194 -2.91 -2.85 6.14
N ALA A 195 -3.06 -1.56 5.81
CA ALA A 195 -1.93 -0.64 5.68
C ALA A 195 -1.12 -0.50 6.99
N ALA A 196 -1.79 -0.54 8.16
CA ALA A 196 -1.10 -0.51 9.45
C ALA A 196 -0.39 -1.83 9.80
N SER A 197 -0.77 -2.94 9.17
CA SER A 197 -0.14 -4.26 9.36
C SER A 197 1.02 -4.53 8.42
N ASP A 198 1.20 -3.69 7.40
CA ASP A 198 2.29 -3.76 6.43
C ASP A 198 3.29 -2.62 6.69
N PRO A 199 4.48 -2.92 7.28
CA PRO A 199 5.47 -1.90 7.63
C PRO A 199 6.12 -1.21 6.42
N ASP A 200 5.98 -1.77 5.21
CA ASP A 200 6.58 -1.26 3.98
C ASP A 200 5.64 -0.31 3.20
N LEU A 201 4.38 -0.17 3.62
CA LEU A 201 3.45 0.78 3.01
C LEU A 201 3.69 2.19 3.56
N PRO A 202 3.88 3.20 2.70
CA PRO A 202 3.99 4.59 3.14
C PRO A 202 2.70 4.98 3.88
N THR A 203 2.84 5.30 5.15
CA THR A 203 1.74 5.87 5.96
C THR A 203 1.26 7.16 5.31
N PRO A 204 -0.04 7.34 5.15
CA PRO A 204 -0.65 8.52 4.53
C PRO A 204 -0.38 9.81 5.30
#